data_e294f17d84f830f89f83d6c64b6aaaf7
#
_entry.id   e294f17d84f830f89f83d6c64b6aaaf7
#
_cell.length_a   1.000
_cell.length_b   1.000
_cell.length_c   1.000
_cell.angle_alpha   90.00
_cell.angle_beta   90.00
_cell.angle_gamma   90.00
#
_symmetry.space_group_name_H-M   'P 1'
#
loop_
_entity.id
_entity.type
_entity.pdbx_description
1 polymer ?
#
loop_
_entity_poly.entity_id
_entity_poly.type
_entity_poly.pdbx_seq_one_letter_code
_entity_poly.pdbx_strand_id
1 'polypeptide(L)'
;MASNDNKPSVKQQRDARRQEKVAALKKQQATARRNRRIGIVVASVAGAAAVALVVSFVVTSGQPRQDPDDVVVAGVQTWDDLTANHVTGTVDYEMTPPAGGDHAGVWMNCGVYTEQVPNENAVHDLEHGAIWFTYDPAQVTDDQIEAVTDLAPSTYSVVSPY
;
A
#
# COMPACT_ATOMS: atom_id res chain seq x y z
N MET A 1 -76.00 37.78 35.64
CA MET A 1 -74.70 37.06 35.43
C MET A 1 -73.99 37.79 34.32
N ALA A 2 -73.01 38.62 34.66
CA ALA A 2 -72.16 39.35 33.68
C ALA A 2 -71.01 38.50 33.32
N SER A 3 -70.97 38.01 32.07
CA SER A 3 -69.82 37.33 31.49
C SER A 3 -68.74 38.37 31.25
N ASN A 4 -67.70 38.33 32.06
CA ASN A 4 -66.55 39.25 31.93
C ASN A 4 -65.62 38.72 30.82
N ASP A 5 -65.86 39.11 29.58
CA ASP A 5 -65.04 38.79 28.41
C ASP A 5 -63.71 39.53 28.52
N ASN A 6 -62.76 38.95 29.20
CA ASN A 6 -61.44 39.48 29.40
C ASN A 6 -60.58 39.27 28.13
N LYS A 7 -60.96 39.85 26.99
CA LYS A 7 -60.18 39.85 25.76
C LYS A 7 -58.95 40.74 25.94
N PRO A 8 -57.72 40.22 25.72
CA PRO A 8 -56.50 40.98 25.87
C PRO A 8 -56.52 42.16 24.89
N SER A 9 -56.02 43.34 25.34
CA SER A 9 -55.97 44.52 24.52
C SER A 9 -55.03 44.31 23.33
N VAL A 10 -55.25 45.07 22.23
CA VAL A 10 -54.40 45.01 21.02
C VAL A 10 -52.91 45.22 21.34
N LYS A 11 -52.62 46.04 22.33
CA LYS A 11 -51.24 46.27 22.82
C LYS A 11 -50.69 45.00 23.48
N GLN A 12 -51.41 44.36 24.35
CA GLN A 12 -51.01 43.10 25.01
C GLN A 12 -50.78 41.99 23.98
N GLN A 13 -51.61 41.88 22.95
CA GLN A 13 -51.44 40.89 21.89
C GLN A 13 -50.17 41.16 21.06
N ARG A 14 -49.86 42.40 20.77
CA ARG A 14 -48.63 42.80 20.07
C ARG A 14 -47.41 42.50 20.90
N ASP A 15 -47.43 42.81 22.17
CA ASP A 15 -46.30 42.57 23.07
C ASP A 15 -46.05 41.04 23.27
N ALA A 16 -47.10 40.25 23.42
CA ALA A 16 -47.02 38.79 23.48
C ALA A 16 -46.38 38.21 22.21
N ARG A 17 -46.82 38.65 21.01
CA ARG A 17 -46.25 38.20 19.73
C ARG A 17 -44.77 38.60 19.59
N ARG A 18 -44.39 39.80 20.10
CA ARG A 18 -42.98 40.22 20.13
C ARG A 18 -42.15 39.33 21.04
N GLN A 19 -42.66 39.03 22.25
CA GLN A 19 -41.97 38.15 23.20
C GLN A 19 -41.79 36.74 22.65
N GLU A 20 -42.84 36.18 21.99
CA GLU A 20 -42.76 34.87 21.33
C GLU A 20 -41.68 34.84 20.23
N LYS A 21 -41.64 35.88 19.37
CA LYS A 21 -40.62 35.96 18.33
C LYS A 21 -39.21 36.09 18.91
N VAL A 22 -39.01 36.87 19.96
CA VAL A 22 -37.73 37.03 20.62
C VAL A 22 -37.29 35.67 21.29
N ALA A 23 -38.25 35.00 21.94
CA ALA A 23 -37.98 33.68 22.55
C ALA A 23 -37.62 32.63 21.48
N ALA A 24 -38.34 32.62 20.35
CA ALA A 24 -38.04 31.73 19.23
C ALA A 24 -36.65 31.99 18.64
N LEU A 25 -36.28 33.27 18.42
CA LEU A 25 -34.95 33.67 17.92
C LEU A 25 -33.84 33.24 18.91
N LYS A 26 -34.02 33.50 20.19
CA LYS A 26 -33.05 33.06 21.23
C LYS A 26 -32.88 31.55 21.21
N LYS A 27 -33.97 30.78 21.09
CA LYS A 27 -33.92 29.33 21.01
C LYS A 27 -33.18 28.85 19.76
N GLN A 28 -33.44 29.46 18.62
CA GLN A 28 -32.75 29.17 17.37
C GLN A 28 -31.26 29.47 17.47
N GLN A 29 -30.89 30.62 18.02
CA GLN A 29 -29.48 30.98 18.21
C GLN A 29 -28.76 30.03 19.18
N ALA A 30 -29.41 29.61 20.26
CA ALA A 30 -28.84 28.66 21.21
C ALA A 30 -28.60 27.30 20.54
N THR A 31 -29.58 26.82 19.75
CA THR A 31 -29.43 25.58 18.98
C THR A 31 -28.32 25.68 17.93
N ALA A 32 -28.25 26.75 17.18
CA ALA A 32 -27.22 26.99 16.20
C ALA A 32 -25.80 27.01 16.83
N ARG A 33 -25.65 27.70 17.96
CA ARG A 33 -24.38 27.73 18.73
C ARG A 33 -24.00 26.33 19.21
N ARG A 34 -24.95 25.55 19.72
CA ARG A 34 -24.72 24.17 20.16
C ARG A 34 -24.29 23.30 18.99
N ASN A 35 -25.01 23.33 17.88
CA ASN A 35 -24.71 22.52 16.70
C ASN A 35 -23.33 22.90 16.11
N ARG A 36 -22.97 24.19 16.08
CA ARG A 36 -21.66 24.65 15.65
C ARG A 36 -20.55 24.07 16.56
N ARG A 37 -20.74 24.10 17.90
CA ARG A 37 -19.76 23.52 18.84
C ARG A 37 -19.62 22.01 18.63
N ILE A 38 -20.74 21.29 18.49
CA ILE A 38 -20.71 19.85 18.19
C ILE A 38 -19.97 19.59 16.87
N GLY A 39 -20.27 20.36 15.82
CA GLY A 39 -19.60 20.22 14.53
C GLY A 39 -18.09 20.45 14.62
N ILE A 40 -17.63 21.44 15.38
CA ILE A 40 -16.20 21.69 15.59
C ILE A 40 -15.56 20.51 16.34
N VAL A 41 -16.19 20.01 17.40
CA VAL A 41 -15.65 18.86 18.17
C VAL A 41 -15.55 17.61 17.29
N VAL A 42 -16.61 17.30 16.54
CA VAL A 42 -16.63 16.13 15.62
C VAL A 42 -15.54 16.28 14.56
N ALA A 43 -15.40 17.45 13.94
CA ALA A 43 -14.35 17.70 12.95
C ALA A 43 -12.94 17.59 13.54
N SER A 44 -12.73 18.07 14.79
CA SER A 44 -11.45 17.94 15.47
C SER A 44 -11.08 16.50 15.79
N VAL A 45 -12.05 15.70 16.25
CA VAL A 45 -11.83 14.26 16.52
C VAL A 45 -11.54 13.49 15.24
N ALA A 46 -12.30 13.77 14.17
CA ALA A 46 -12.06 13.15 12.86
C ALA A 46 -10.68 13.53 12.30
N GLY A 47 -10.29 14.79 12.42
CA GLY A 47 -8.95 15.25 12.02
C GLY A 47 -7.83 14.58 12.80
N ALA A 48 -7.97 14.46 14.13
CA ALA A 48 -6.98 13.77 14.97
C ALA A 48 -6.88 12.28 14.63
N ALA A 49 -8.01 11.60 14.36
CA ALA A 49 -8.02 10.21 13.94
C ALA A 49 -7.32 10.02 12.58
N ALA A 50 -7.55 10.90 11.61
CA ALA A 50 -6.88 10.86 10.32
C ALA A 50 -5.35 11.03 10.45
N VAL A 51 -4.90 11.98 11.27
CA VAL A 51 -3.47 12.18 11.56
C VAL A 51 -2.88 10.95 12.24
N ALA A 52 -3.56 10.35 13.22
CA ALA A 52 -3.10 9.13 13.89
C ALA A 52 -2.97 7.95 12.92
N LEU A 53 -3.91 7.80 11.96
CA LEU A 53 -3.83 6.77 10.93
C LEU A 53 -2.64 7.00 9.98
N VAL A 54 -2.40 8.24 9.55
CA VAL A 54 -1.25 8.58 8.70
C VAL A 54 0.07 8.32 9.43
N VAL A 55 0.18 8.76 10.69
CA VAL A 55 1.38 8.52 11.50
C VAL A 55 1.60 7.02 11.71
N SER A 56 0.54 6.27 12.04
CA SER A 56 0.61 4.81 12.19
C SER A 56 1.06 4.14 10.88
N PHE A 57 0.51 4.55 9.75
CA PHE A 57 0.91 4.05 8.43
C PHE A 57 2.37 4.35 8.14
N VAL A 58 2.84 5.58 8.35
CA VAL A 58 4.24 5.98 8.13
C VAL A 58 5.19 5.19 9.03
N VAL A 59 4.85 5.04 10.33
CA VAL A 59 5.68 4.30 11.28
C VAL A 59 5.72 2.81 10.95
N THR A 60 4.59 2.20 10.55
CA THR A 60 4.57 0.77 10.19
C THR A 60 5.16 0.48 8.81
N SER A 61 5.05 1.43 7.86
CA SER A 61 5.68 1.31 6.54
C SER A 61 7.18 1.58 6.57
N GLY A 62 7.67 2.31 7.57
CA GLY A 62 9.07 2.63 7.79
C GLY A 62 9.77 1.62 8.69
N GLN A 63 9.40 0.34 8.68
CA GLN A 63 10.19 -0.68 9.38
C GLN A 63 11.62 -0.64 8.83
N PRO A 64 12.66 -0.58 9.69
CA PRO A 64 14.03 -0.68 9.21
C PRO A 64 14.13 -1.94 8.36
N ARG A 65 14.55 -1.79 7.11
CA ARG A 65 14.98 -2.95 6.35
C ARG A 65 16.06 -3.60 7.19
N GLN A 66 15.90 -4.90 7.46
CA GLN A 66 17.00 -5.67 8.01
C GLN A 66 18.18 -5.47 7.05
N ASP A 67 19.33 -5.11 7.60
CA ASP A 67 20.53 -5.02 6.79
C ASP A 67 20.73 -6.41 6.15
N PRO A 68 20.89 -6.51 4.83
CA PRO A 68 21.12 -7.80 4.18
C PRO A 68 22.28 -8.56 4.82
N ASP A 69 23.26 -7.86 5.37
CA ASP A 69 24.42 -8.43 6.05
C ASP A 69 24.09 -9.08 7.41
N ASP A 70 22.92 -8.73 8.01
CA ASP A 70 22.45 -9.33 9.26
C ASP A 70 21.64 -10.63 9.04
N VAL A 71 21.29 -10.95 7.79
CA VAL A 71 20.49 -12.14 7.44
C VAL A 71 21.43 -13.27 7.02
N VAL A 72 21.76 -14.14 7.95
CA VAL A 72 22.54 -15.35 7.63
C VAL A 72 21.60 -16.42 7.10
N VAL A 73 21.58 -16.63 5.79
CA VAL A 73 20.86 -17.72 5.14
C VAL A 73 21.84 -18.82 4.78
N ALA A 74 21.60 -20.04 5.24
CA ALA A 74 22.45 -21.17 4.92
C ALA A 74 22.41 -21.48 3.41
N GLY A 75 23.58 -21.71 2.82
CA GLY A 75 23.70 -22.07 1.40
C GLY A 75 23.71 -20.88 0.43
N VAL A 76 23.68 -19.64 0.93
CA VAL A 76 23.89 -18.47 0.07
C VAL A 76 25.32 -18.49 -0.44
N GLN A 77 25.47 -18.28 -1.74
CA GLN A 77 26.74 -18.05 -2.43
C GLN A 77 26.74 -16.61 -2.95
N THR A 78 27.88 -15.97 -2.87
CA THR A 78 28.09 -14.61 -3.37
C THR A 78 29.27 -14.60 -4.35
N TRP A 79 29.14 -13.77 -5.36
CA TRP A 79 30.20 -13.53 -6.34
C TRP A 79 30.43 -12.03 -6.43
N ASP A 80 31.66 -11.64 -6.26
CA ASP A 80 32.11 -10.26 -6.33
C ASP A 80 32.77 -9.98 -7.70
N ASP A 81 32.82 -8.71 -8.07
CA ASP A 81 33.52 -8.22 -9.26
C ASP A 81 33.10 -8.84 -10.60
N LEU A 82 31.83 -9.30 -10.70
CA LEU A 82 31.28 -9.78 -11.97
C LEU A 82 31.20 -8.63 -12.99
N THR A 83 31.53 -8.92 -14.24
CA THR A 83 31.29 -7.98 -15.34
C THR A 83 29.81 -7.78 -15.62
N ALA A 84 29.44 -6.68 -16.28
CA ALA A 84 28.07 -6.36 -16.63
C ALA A 84 27.98 -5.74 -18.03
N ASN A 85 28.71 -6.31 -18.99
CA ASN A 85 28.70 -5.79 -20.36
C ASN A 85 27.59 -6.43 -21.16
N HIS A 86 26.90 -5.63 -21.97
CA HIS A 86 25.98 -6.15 -22.97
C HIS A 86 26.77 -6.76 -24.15
N VAL A 87 26.54 -8.03 -24.38
CA VAL A 87 27.18 -8.80 -25.45
C VAL A 87 26.16 -9.44 -26.38
N THR A 88 26.62 -9.88 -27.54
CA THR A 88 25.82 -10.68 -28.48
C THR A 88 26.39 -12.09 -28.53
N GLY A 89 25.52 -13.10 -28.40
CA GLY A 89 25.92 -14.51 -28.41
C GLY A 89 25.96 -15.10 -27.00
N THR A 90 26.46 -16.32 -26.91
CA THR A 90 26.53 -17.09 -25.66
C THR A 90 27.72 -16.67 -24.81
N VAL A 91 27.52 -16.69 -23.49
CA VAL A 91 28.54 -16.41 -22.48
C VAL A 91 28.85 -17.71 -21.74
N ASP A 92 30.13 -17.96 -21.52
CA ASP A 92 30.61 -19.05 -20.69
C ASP A 92 30.73 -18.59 -19.25
N TYR A 93 29.67 -18.89 -18.45
CA TYR A 93 29.59 -18.47 -17.07
C TYR A 93 30.33 -19.42 -16.13
N GLU A 94 31.04 -18.88 -15.16
CA GLU A 94 31.79 -19.64 -14.16
C GLU A 94 30.89 -20.40 -13.18
N MET A 95 29.66 -19.93 -12.99
CA MET A 95 28.64 -20.50 -12.09
C MET A 95 27.41 -21.01 -12.82
N THR A 96 26.74 -22.00 -12.24
CA THR A 96 25.54 -22.65 -12.78
C THR A 96 24.47 -22.82 -11.69
N PRO A 97 23.29 -22.21 -11.81
CA PRO A 97 22.88 -21.17 -12.77
C PRO A 97 23.75 -19.90 -12.70
N PRO A 98 23.83 -19.09 -13.78
CA PRO A 98 24.57 -17.86 -13.72
C PRO A 98 23.92 -16.85 -12.79
N ALA A 99 24.73 -16.17 -11.98
CA ALA A 99 24.27 -15.18 -11.02
C ALA A 99 24.57 -13.72 -11.44
N GLY A 100 25.28 -13.54 -12.55
CA GLY A 100 25.68 -12.26 -13.10
C GLY A 100 26.77 -12.45 -14.15
N GLY A 101 27.36 -11.39 -14.64
CA GLY A 101 28.36 -11.38 -15.68
C GLY A 101 27.90 -10.69 -16.95
N ASP A 102 28.70 -10.84 -18.04
CA ASP A 102 28.30 -10.34 -19.35
C ASP A 102 26.97 -11.00 -19.80
N HIS A 103 26.09 -10.23 -20.45
CA HIS A 103 24.73 -10.69 -20.74
C HIS A 103 24.16 -10.02 -21.99
N ALA A 104 22.99 -10.50 -22.44
CA ALA A 104 22.30 -9.92 -23.59
C ALA A 104 21.78 -8.51 -23.25
N GLY A 105 21.75 -7.61 -24.23
CA GLY A 105 21.19 -6.26 -24.06
C GLY A 105 19.66 -6.21 -24.05
N VAL A 106 18.99 -7.36 -23.88
CA VAL A 106 17.53 -7.48 -23.87
C VAL A 106 17.14 -8.41 -22.74
N TRP A 107 16.24 -7.94 -21.87
CA TRP A 107 15.69 -8.73 -20.78
C TRP A 107 14.59 -9.68 -21.25
N MET A 108 14.18 -10.59 -20.36
CA MET A 108 13.00 -11.43 -20.53
C MET A 108 11.76 -10.79 -19.92
N ASN A 109 10.58 -11.24 -20.32
CA ASN A 109 9.38 -10.91 -19.60
C ASN A 109 9.35 -11.69 -18.27
N CYS A 110 8.94 -11.03 -17.18
CA CYS A 110 8.63 -11.74 -15.94
C CYS A 110 7.57 -12.81 -16.18
N GLY A 111 7.71 -13.96 -15.52
CA GLY A 111 6.74 -15.05 -15.67
C GLY A 111 7.29 -16.41 -15.36
N VAL A 112 6.42 -17.40 -15.57
CA VAL A 112 6.73 -18.83 -15.40
C VAL A 112 6.94 -19.48 -16.77
N TYR A 113 8.07 -20.09 -16.94
CA TYR A 113 8.48 -20.76 -18.19
C TYR A 113 8.52 -22.26 -17.97
N THR A 114 8.08 -23.02 -18.95
CA THR A 114 8.09 -24.50 -18.96
C THR A 114 9.36 -25.08 -19.57
N GLU A 115 10.18 -24.25 -20.18
CA GLU A 115 11.45 -24.61 -20.78
C GLU A 115 12.56 -23.71 -20.25
N GLN A 116 13.80 -24.18 -20.31
CA GLN A 116 14.95 -23.39 -19.92
C GLN A 116 15.03 -22.10 -20.74
N VAL A 117 15.21 -20.99 -20.04
CA VAL A 117 15.37 -19.69 -20.67
C VAL A 117 16.82 -19.41 -21.07
N PRO A 118 17.09 -18.53 -22.04
CA PRO A 118 18.46 -18.13 -22.35
C PRO A 118 19.13 -17.46 -21.15
N ASN A 119 20.27 -17.98 -20.75
CA ASN A 119 21.03 -17.49 -19.59
C ASN A 119 21.33 -16.01 -19.69
N GLU A 120 21.77 -15.55 -20.84
CA GLU A 120 22.17 -14.17 -21.06
C GLU A 120 21.02 -13.17 -20.86
N ASN A 121 19.81 -13.57 -21.22
CA ASN A 121 18.62 -12.74 -21.00
C ASN A 121 18.17 -12.76 -19.53
N ALA A 122 18.24 -13.94 -18.88
CA ALA A 122 17.91 -14.05 -17.44
C ALA A 122 18.91 -13.29 -16.58
N VAL A 123 20.21 -13.29 -16.93
CA VAL A 123 21.24 -12.48 -16.25
C VAL A 123 20.95 -10.99 -16.39
N HIS A 124 20.45 -10.52 -17.52
CA HIS A 124 20.00 -9.12 -17.67
C HIS A 124 18.87 -8.78 -16.71
N ASP A 125 17.91 -9.70 -16.50
CA ASP A 125 16.84 -9.52 -15.50
C ASP A 125 17.42 -9.40 -14.08
N LEU A 126 18.42 -10.22 -13.74
CA LEU A 126 19.10 -10.13 -12.44
C LEU A 126 19.79 -8.78 -12.24
N GLU A 127 20.44 -8.22 -13.28
CA GLU A 127 21.04 -6.88 -13.24
C GLU A 127 20.00 -5.81 -12.89
N HIS A 128 18.78 -5.95 -13.43
CA HIS A 128 17.65 -5.05 -13.11
C HIS A 128 16.93 -5.37 -11.79
N GLY A 129 17.47 -6.30 -10.99
CA GLY A 129 16.97 -6.64 -9.66
C GLY A 129 15.82 -7.62 -9.65
N ALA A 130 15.64 -8.39 -10.72
CA ALA A 130 14.70 -9.51 -10.70
C ALA A 130 15.27 -10.70 -9.90
N ILE A 131 14.38 -11.61 -9.52
CA ILE A 131 14.74 -12.89 -8.90
C ILE A 131 14.49 -13.98 -9.93
N TRP A 132 15.51 -14.80 -10.18
CA TRP A 132 15.40 -15.97 -11.04
C TRP A 132 15.28 -17.23 -10.18
N PHE A 133 14.09 -17.83 -10.17
CA PHE A 133 13.81 -19.10 -9.52
C PHE A 133 14.09 -20.22 -10.50
N THR A 134 15.06 -21.04 -10.21
CA THR A 134 15.44 -22.18 -11.04
C THR A 134 15.14 -23.50 -10.33
N TYR A 135 14.76 -24.51 -11.09
CA TYR A 135 14.54 -25.86 -10.59
C TYR A 135 15.03 -26.90 -11.59
N ASP A 136 15.53 -28.04 -11.09
CA ASP A 136 15.85 -29.20 -11.92
C ASP A 136 14.60 -30.08 -12.08
N PRO A 137 14.00 -30.15 -13.28
CA PRO A 137 12.79 -30.93 -13.50
C PRO A 137 12.95 -32.46 -13.28
N ALA A 138 14.18 -32.95 -13.22
CA ALA A 138 14.45 -34.36 -12.90
C ALA A 138 14.43 -34.61 -11.38
N GLN A 139 14.50 -33.58 -10.54
CA GLN A 139 14.61 -33.73 -9.09
C GLN A 139 13.38 -33.19 -8.32
N VAL A 140 12.48 -32.45 -8.96
CA VAL A 140 11.30 -31.90 -8.32
C VAL A 140 10.02 -32.44 -8.90
N THR A 141 8.96 -32.47 -8.09
CA THR A 141 7.61 -32.83 -8.50
C THR A 141 6.83 -31.60 -8.98
N ASP A 142 5.73 -31.82 -9.71
CA ASP A 142 4.83 -30.77 -10.14
C ASP A 142 4.30 -29.92 -8.97
N ASP A 143 3.95 -30.57 -7.84
CA ASP A 143 3.50 -29.87 -6.62
C ASP A 143 4.59 -28.93 -6.05
N GLN A 144 5.87 -29.32 -6.17
CA GLN A 144 6.99 -28.48 -5.73
C GLN A 144 7.24 -27.32 -6.69
N ILE A 145 7.05 -27.54 -8.00
CA ILE A 145 7.11 -26.46 -9.00
C ILE A 145 5.99 -25.44 -8.75
N GLU A 146 4.77 -25.92 -8.47
CA GLU A 146 3.64 -25.05 -8.12
C GLU A 146 3.94 -24.24 -6.87
N ALA A 147 4.47 -24.88 -5.82
CA ALA A 147 4.84 -24.20 -4.57
C ALA A 147 5.91 -23.10 -4.78
N VAL A 148 6.93 -23.33 -5.62
CA VAL A 148 7.92 -22.32 -5.98
C VAL A 148 7.28 -21.18 -6.79
N THR A 149 6.39 -21.51 -7.71
CA THR A 149 5.67 -20.54 -8.53
C THR A 149 4.78 -19.63 -7.68
N ASP A 150 4.09 -20.21 -6.69
CA ASP A 150 3.24 -19.43 -5.75
C ASP A 150 4.04 -18.50 -4.83
N LEU A 151 5.29 -18.87 -4.52
CA LEU A 151 6.20 -18.02 -3.74
C LEU A 151 6.80 -16.87 -4.57
N ALA A 152 6.88 -17.03 -5.89
CA ALA A 152 7.48 -16.03 -6.76
C ALA A 152 6.61 -14.78 -6.85
N PRO A 153 7.18 -13.58 -6.65
CA PRO A 153 6.43 -12.35 -6.88
C PRO A 153 5.88 -12.27 -8.30
N SER A 154 4.72 -11.65 -8.49
CA SER A 154 4.11 -11.47 -9.83
C SER A 154 4.88 -10.51 -10.74
N THR A 155 5.84 -9.76 -10.18
CA THR A 155 6.69 -8.79 -10.89
C THR A 155 8.13 -8.98 -10.46
N TYR A 156 9.07 -8.66 -11.33
CA TYR A 156 10.50 -8.82 -11.08
C TYR A 156 10.88 -10.26 -10.69
N SER A 157 10.26 -11.24 -11.36
CA SER A 157 10.61 -12.64 -11.18
C SER A 157 10.49 -13.42 -12.48
N VAL A 158 11.39 -14.37 -12.63
CA VAL A 158 11.39 -15.40 -13.67
C VAL A 158 11.45 -16.74 -12.97
N VAL A 159 10.57 -17.68 -13.34
CA VAL A 159 10.60 -19.06 -12.88
C VAL A 159 10.84 -19.95 -14.08
N SER A 160 11.87 -20.80 -14.06
CA SER A 160 12.15 -21.69 -15.19
C SER A 160 12.87 -22.97 -14.75
N PRO A 161 12.75 -24.05 -15.52
CA PRO A 161 13.68 -25.17 -15.40
C PRO A 161 15.11 -24.72 -15.73
N TYR A 162 16.09 -25.46 -15.15
CA TYR A 162 17.51 -25.24 -15.39
C TYR A 162 18.28 -26.56 -15.37
#